data_ae345d146025524dd157a86e90b5f34b
#
_entry.id   ae345d146025524dd157a86e90b5f34b
#
_cell.length_a   1.000
_cell.length_b   1.000
_cell.length_c   1.000
_cell.angle_alpha   90.00
_cell.angle_beta   90.00
_cell.angle_gamma   90.00
#
_symmetry.space_group_name_H-M   'P 1'
#
loop_
_entity.id
_entity.type
_entity.pdbx_description
1 polymer ?
#
loop_
_entity_poly.entity_id
_entity_poly.type
_entity_poly.pdbx_seq_one_letter_code
_entity_poly.pdbx_strand_id
1 'polypeptide(L)'
;MPAYPKNYPFYNWVPKPIGIIILFMFFLPILTVGGTYSASGTEMMSGLGIISEHIQFANFATSIGMAAFCPFLYRLGCIRREKMMCIAGFSLMYIFSYICAKTDSIFLLALCSLFMGFLRMVLMMVNLFTLIKYAGHMEATEKITPGNEPLTGKGWDKLDIERSAAQPAIYLFFMVLGQLGTSLTAWLTYEYEWQYVYYFMMGLLLLCILITFVTMPYHKYTTRRFPINFKQFGNASIFCITLTCITYVLTYGKVLDWYDDPTIQWATVGAVVAGILFVHIEVTLRNPYYQFDVLKLRTIRFGFLFYFLLMVLNSSSMFVNVFTGIGMKLDNYQNATLGNWSMLGYFIGGIATIWLSVKGVHFKYLFAAGFLFLGLSAMFMYFEVQGAGLYERMKYPIIIRSTGMMLLYSLIPTFATQRMPYKYLSSWICTMLTVRMVLAPSIGTALYSN
;
A
#
# COMPACT_ATOMS: atom_id res chain seq x y z
N MET A 1 18.63 0.09 -31.16
CA MET A 1 18.23 0.76 -29.90
C MET A 1 19.49 1.40 -29.34
N PRO A 2 19.52 2.68 -28.96
CA PRO A 2 20.68 3.23 -28.28
C PRO A 2 20.92 2.46 -27.00
N ALA A 3 22.13 1.96 -26.80
CA ALA A 3 22.52 1.21 -25.62
C ALA A 3 22.31 2.06 -24.37
N TYR A 4 21.66 1.50 -23.36
CA TYR A 4 21.54 2.14 -22.06
C TYR A 4 22.95 2.43 -21.51
N PRO A 5 23.20 3.63 -20.93
CA PRO A 5 24.45 3.86 -20.20
C PRO A 5 24.63 2.77 -19.15
N LYS A 6 25.88 2.30 -18.97
CA LYS A 6 26.22 1.19 -18.07
C LYS A 6 25.65 1.31 -16.64
N ASN A 7 25.34 2.53 -16.20
CA ASN A 7 24.90 2.82 -14.84
C ASN A 7 23.51 3.48 -14.78
N TYR A 8 22.67 3.30 -15.81
CA TYR A 8 21.31 3.82 -15.82
C TYR A 8 20.50 3.29 -14.62
N PRO A 9 19.74 4.09 -13.85
CA PRO A 9 19.29 5.48 -14.12
C PRO A 9 20.21 6.58 -13.58
N PHE A 10 21.37 6.26 -13.05
CA PHE A 10 22.30 7.21 -12.45
C PHE A 10 23.40 7.63 -13.41
N TYR A 11 24.09 8.72 -13.07
CA TYR A 11 25.33 9.08 -13.73
C TYR A 11 26.42 8.03 -13.50
N ASN A 12 27.37 7.92 -14.41
CA ASN A 12 28.45 6.92 -14.33
C ASN A 12 29.37 7.08 -13.10
N TRP A 13 29.40 8.25 -12.47
CA TRP A 13 30.19 8.51 -11.27
C TRP A 13 29.57 7.95 -9.99
N VAL A 14 28.25 7.60 -10.02
CA VAL A 14 27.56 7.02 -8.87
C VAL A 14 27.85 5.51 -8.82
N PRO A 15 28.50 4.98 -7.76
CA PRO A 15 28.73 3.54 -7.62
C PRO A 15 27.40 2.78 -7.47
N LYS A 16 27.34 1.55 -8.01
CA LYS A 16 26.13 0.70 -7.91
C LYS A 16 25.54 0.58 -6.49
N PRO A 17 26.33 0.29 -5.41
CA PRO A 17 25.77 0.17 -4.07
C PRO A 17 25.14 1.48 -3.57
N ILE A 18 25.76 2.64 -3.88
CA ILE A 18 25.21 3.95 -3.51
C ILE A 18 23.90 4.21 -4.27
N GLY A 19 23.82 3.86 -5.55
CA GLY A 19 22.58 3.98 -6.33
C GLY A 19 21.43 3.15 -5.74
N ILE A 20 21.72 1.93 -5.26
CA ILE A 20 20.73 1.09 -4.56
C ILE A 20 20.26 1.76 -3.25
N ILE A 21 21.19 2.29 -2.45
CA ILE A 21 20.86 2.99 -1.20
C ILE A 21 19.98 4.22 -1.48
N ILE A 22 20.29 5.00 -2.51
CA ILE A 22 19.48 6.16 -2.92
C ILE A 22 18.06 5.74 -3.29
N LEU A 23 17.88 4.66 -4.06
CA LEU A 23 16.56 4.15 -4.41
C LEU A 23 15.79 3.68 -3.17
N PHE A 24 16.45 3.02 -2.23
CA PHE A 24 15.84 2.65 -0.95
C PHE A 24 15.44 3.88 -0.12
N MET A 25 16.28 4.91 -0.12
CA MET A 25 15.98 6.16 0.58
C MET A 25 14.75 6.89 -0.01
N PHE A 26 14.50 6.77 -1.33
CA PHE A 26 13.30 7.33 -1.96
C PHE A 26 12.00 6.66 -1.48
N PHE A 27 12.06 5.41 -1.01
CA PHE A 27 10.87 4.76 -0.41
C PHE A 27 10.50 5.33 0.97
N LEU A 28 11.44 5.95 1.68
CA LEU A 28 11.20 6.46 3.03
C LEU A 28 10.06 7.50 3.06
N PRO A 29 10.11 8.63 2.33
CA PRO A 29 8.99 9.58 2.32
C PRO A 29 7.72 8.99 1.72
N ILE A 30 7.82 8.05 0.77
CA ILE A 30 6.66 7.42 0.15
C ILE A 30 5.88 6.57 1.16
N LEU A 31 6.56 5.85 2.03
CA LEU A 31 5.93 4.94 2.99
C LEU A 31 5.46 5.65 4.27
N THR A 32 6.14 6.70 4.70
CA THR A 32 5.77 7.47 5.89
C THR A 32 4.43 8.22 5.72
N VAL A 33 4.04 8.62 4.50
CA VAL A 33 2.73 9.25 4.26
C VAL A 33 1.57 8.41 4.79
N GLY A 34 1.62 7.08 4.65
CA GLY A 34 0.57 6.20 5.20
C GLY A 34 0.60 6.10 6.74
N GLY A 35 1.75 6.32 7.36
CA GLY A 35 1.91 6.28 8.81
C GLY A 35 1.44 7.55 9.53
N THR A 36 1.39 8.69 8.85
CA THR A 36 1.08 9.99 9.45
C THR A 36 -0.26 9.99 10.18
N TYR A 37 -1.33 9.55 9.53
CA TYR A 37 -2.66 9.53 10.14
C TYR A 37 -2.81 8.47 11.24
N SER A 38 -2.19 7.32 11.10
CA SER A 38 -2.30 6.24 12.08
C SER A 38 -1.54 6.53 13.37
N ALA A 39 -0.43 7.25 13.28
CA ALA A 39 0.44 7.52 14.41
C ALA A 39 0.16 8.86 15.11
N SER A 40 -0.48 9.81 14.43
CA SER A 40 -0.80 11.14 14.96
C SER A 40 -2.30 11.43 15.08
N GLY A 41 -3.12 10.38 15.00
CA GLY A 41 -4.58 10.52 14.95
C GLY A 41 -5.16 11.22 16.18
N THR A 42 -4.74 10.83 17.37
CA THR A 42 -5.21 11.42 18.65
C THR A 42 -4.80 12.88 18.81
N GLU A 43 -3.58 13.21 18.45
CA GLU A 43 -3.05 14.57 18.51
C GLU A 43 -3.72 15.48 17.47
N MET A 44 -4.00 14.95 16.28
CA MET A 44 -4.77 15.66 15.25
C MET A 44 -6.21 15.90 15.69
N MET A 45 -6.85 14.92 16.35
CA MET A 45 -8.21 15.08 16.90
C MET A 45 -8.25 16.21 17.91
N SER A 46 -7.32 16.23 18.87
CA SER A 46 -7.24 17.26 19.89
C SER A 46 -6.87 18.63 19.33
N GLY A 47 -5.94 18.69 18.38
CA GLY A 47 -5.47 19.94 17.78
C GLY A 47 -6.46 20.59 16.82
N LEU A 48 -7.24 19.80 16.09
CA LEU A 48 -8.23 20.30 15.14
C LEU A 48 -9.67 20.30 15.70
N GLY A 49 -9.90 19.71 16.87
CA GLY A 49 -11.24 19.59 17.45
C GLY A 49 -12.20 18.72 16.61
N ILE A 50 -11.67 17.68 15.95
CA ILE A 50 -12.41 16.82 15.03
C ILE A 50 -12.61 15.41 15.58
N ILE A 51 -13.62 14.71 15.08
CA ILE A 51 -13.90 13.33 15.45
C ILE A 51 -12.97 12.33 14.76
N SER A 52 -12.84 11.13 15.32
CA SER A 52 -11.94 10.07 14.82
C SER A 52 -12.27 9.64 13.38
N GLU A 53 -13.53 9.66 13.00
CA GLU A 53 -14.04 9.27 11.69
C GLU A 53 -13.50 10.16 10.57
N HIS A 54 -13.30 11.45 10.85
CA HIS A 54 -12.71 12.37 9.87
C HIS A 54 -11.26 11.99 9.53
N ILE A 55 -10.48 11.60 10.53
CA ILE A 55 -9.09 11.16 10.33
C ILE A 55 -9.05 9.80 9.62
N GLN A 56 -9.93 8.89 10.02
CA GLN A 56 -10.05 7.59 9.34
C GLN A 56 -10.43 7.77 7.87
N PHE A 57 -11.39 8.65 7.57
CA PHE A 57 -11.77 8.96 6.20
C PHE A 57 -10.62 9.57 5.39
N ALA A 58 -9.84 10.49 5.96
CA ALA A 58 -8.66 11.04 5.31
C ALA A 58 -7.59 9.96 5.03
N ASN A 59 -7.40 9.01 5.95
CA ASN A 59 -6.52 7.86 5.73
C ASN A 59 -7.03 6.95 4.59
N PHE A 60 -8.33 6.66 4.57
CA PHE A 60 -8.95 5.93 3.47
C PHE A 60 -8.88 6.69 2.15
N ALA A 61 -9.00 8.01 2.14
CA ALA A 61 -8.82 8.82 0.93
C ALA A 61 -7.43 8.62 0.30
N THR A 62 -6.36 8.53 1.12
CA THR A 62 -5.03 8.17 0.63
C THR A 62 -5.03 6.79 -0.05
N SER A 63 -5.68 5.82 0.57
CA SER A 63 -5.78 4.45 0.05
C SER A 63 -6.59 4.36 -1.24
N ILE A 64 -7.68 5.14 -1.35
CA ILE A 64 -8.52 5.28 -2.55
C ILE A 64 -7.71 5.87 -3.70
N GLY A 65 -6.93 6.93 -3.43
CA GLY A 65 -6.04 7.53 -4.43
C GLY A 65 -5.02 6.53 -4.98
N MET A 66 -4.45 5.70 -4.12
CA MET A 66 -3.53 4.62 -4.54
C MET A 66 -4.22 3.56 -5.40
N ALA A 67 -5.41 3.11 -5.00
CA ALA A 67 -6.13 2.03 -5.66
C ALA A 67 -6.74 2.46 -6.99
N ALA A 68 -7.45 3.59 -7.01
CA ALA A 68 -8.21 4.05 -8.16
C ALA A 68 -7.33 4.37 -9.37
N PHE A 69 -6.15 4.92 -9.17
CA PHE A 69 -5.29 5.32 -10.28
C PHE A 69 -4.22 4.28 -10.66
N CYS A 70 -4.17 3.13 -9.99
CA CYS A 70 -3.17 2.10 -10.21
C CYS A 70 -3.11 1.59 -11.67
N PRO A 71 -4.20 1.24 -12.38
CA PRO A 71 -4.11 0.76 -13.75
C PRO A 71 -3.60 1.82 -14.73
N PHE A 72 -3.87 3.09 -14.45
CA PHE A 72 -3.37 4.21 -15.24
C PHE A 72 -1.84 4.33 -15.16
N LEU A 73 -1.28 4.04 -13.96
CA LEU A 73 0.16 4.11 -13.70
C LEU A 73 0.96 3.08 -14.46
N TYR A 74 0.40 1.91 -14.73
CA TYR A 74 1.07 0.91 -15.55
C TYR A 74 1.40 1.43 -16.95
N ARG A 75 0.56 2.32 -17.48
CA ARG A 75 0.82 3.01 -18.75
C ARG A 75 1.80 4.17 -18.60
N LEU A 76 1.80 4.87 -17.46
CA LEU A 76 2.80 5.89 -17.12
C LEU A 76 4.20 5.27 -16.94
N GLY A 77 4.32 4.05 -16.44
CA GLY A 77 5.59 3.31 -16.36
C GLY A 77 6.26 3.08 -17.71
N CYS A 78 5.51 3.21 -18.81
CA CYS A 78 6.05 3.23 -20.16
C CYS A 78 6.69 4.60 -20.55
N ILE A 79 6.48 5.63 -19.74
CA ILE A 79 7.14 6.93 -19.87
C ILE A 79 8.50 6.81 -19.19
N ARG A 80 9.51 6.41 -19.95
CA ARG A 80 10.90 6.23 -19.49
C ARG A 80 11.58 7.57 -19.14
N ARG A 81 10.98 8.34 -18.24
CA ARG A 81 11.48 9.64 -17.75
C ARG A 81 11.54 9.63 -16.24
N GLU A 82 12.26 8.67 -15.67
CA GLU A 82 12.32 8.42 -14.22
C GLU A 82 12.67 9.70 -13.45
N LYS A 83 13.67 10.47 -13.90
CA LYS A 83 14.06 11.74 -13.28
C LYS A 83 12.89 12.73 -13.20
N MET A 84 12.18 12.95 -14.32
CA MET A 84 11.07 13.90 -14.35
C MET A 84 9.90 13.43 -13.45
N MET A 85 9.60 12.14 -13.48
CA MET A 85 8.51 11.58 -12.68
C MET A 85 8.83 11.69 -11.17
N CYS A 86 10.09 11.41 -10.78
CA CYS A 86 10.52 11.56 -9.39
C CYS A 86 10.47 13.04 -8.95
N ILE A 87 11.05 13.96 -9.73
CA ILE A 87 11.05 15.40 -9.38
C ILE A 87 9.60 15.92 -9.30
N ALA A 88 8.78 15.68 -10.33
CA ALA A 88 7.39 16.14 -10.33
C ALA A 88 6.58 15.52 -9.19
N GLY A 89 6.73 14.21 -8.95
CA GLY A 89 6.01 13.52 -7.88
C GLY A 89 6.41 14.01 -6.50
N PHE A 90 7.70 14.12 -6.20
CA PHE A 90 8.17 14.64 -4.91
C PHE A 90 7.81 16.13 -4.71
N SER A 91 7.88 16.95 -5.77
CA SER A 91 7.50 18.37 -5.68
C SER A 91 6.00 18.54 -5.41
N LEU A 92 5.14 17.77 -6.07
CA LEU A 92 3.70 17.80 -5.80
C LEU A 92 3.38 17.27 -4.40
N MET A 93 4.02 16.19 -3.95
CA MET A 93 3.86 15.71 -2.57
C MET A 93 4.31 16.76 -1.55
N TYR A 94 5.37 17.51 -1.82
CA TYR A 94 5.82 18.62 -0.99
C TYR A 94 4.73 19.70 -0.84
N ILE A 95 4.13 20.12 -1.97
CA ILE A 95 3.05 21.12 -1.99
C ILE A 95 1.84 20.63 -1.20
N PHE A 96 1.38 19.38 -1.42
CA PHE A 96 0.25 18.83 -0.69
C PHE A 96 0.53 18.64 0.80
N SER A 97 1.76 18.25 1.17
CA SER A 97 2.18 18.17 2.58
C SER A 97 2.12 19.55 3.26
N TYR A 98 2.55 20.61 2.55
CA TYR A 98 2.45 21.98 3.07
C TYR A 98 1.00 22.41 3.29
N ILE A 99 0.11 22.10 2.33
CA ILE A 99 -1.32 22.41 2.45
C ILE A 99 -1.92 21.65 3.65
N CYS A 100 -1.61 20.37 3.80
CA CYS A 100 -2.09 19.56 4.94
C CYS A 100 -1.59 20.07 6.29
N ALA A 101 -0.36 20.61 6.37
CA ALA A 101 0.19 21.18 7.60
C ALA A 101 -0.50 22.48 8.05
N LYS A 102 -1.13 23.20 7.11
CA LYS A 102 -1.71 24.54 7.35
C LYS A 102 -3.24 24.57 7.33
N THR A 103 -3.88 23.48 6.89
CA THR A 103 -5.33 23.47 6.72
C THR A 103 -6.05 23.02 7.98
N ASP A 104 -7.13 23.72 8.30
CA ASP A 104 -8.10 23.34 9.33
C ASP A 104 -9.34 22.69 8.71
N SER A 105 -9.46 22.69 7.36
CA SER A 105 -10.60 22.13 6.65
C SER A 105 -10.42 20.62 6.42
N ILE A 106 -11.34 19.81 6.97
CA ILE A 106 -11.38 18.36 6.82
C ILE A 106 -11.53 17.95 5.35
N PHE A 107 -12.36 18.69 4.59
CA PHE A 107 -12.55 18.42 3.16
C PHE A 107 -11.25 18.58 2.37
N LEU A 108 -10.53 19.68 2.63
CA LEU A 108 -9.25 19.95 1.96
C LEU A 108 -8.19 18.92 2.39
N LEU A 109 -8.18 18.51 3.66
CA LEU A 109 -7.31 17.46 4.17
C LEU A 109 -7.55 16.13 3.44
N ALA A 110 -8.81 15.70 3.31
CA ALA A 110 -9.19 14.47 2.61
C ALA A 110 -8.85 14.53 1.11
N LEU A 111 -9.09 15.69 0.47
CA LEU A 111 -8.77 15.88 -0.94
C LEU A 111 -7.26 15.83 -1.20
N CYS A 112 -6.47 16.53 -0.40
CA CYS A 112 -5.01 16.49 -0.47
C CYS A 112 -4.48 15.07 -0.22
N SER A 113 -5.06 14.34 0.74
CA SER A 113 -4.73 12.95 1.06
C SER A 113 -4.98 12.02 -0.13
N LEU A 114 -6.08 12.21 -0.86
CA LEU A 114 -6.38 11.46 -2.07
C LEU A 114 -5.32 11.67 -3.16
N PHE A 115 -4.92 12.92 -3.41
CA PHE A 115 -3.86 13.23 -4.36
C PHE A 115 -2.48 12.72 -3.90
N MET A 116 -2.18 12.83 -2.61
CA MET A 116 -0.96 12.25 -2.04
C MET A 116 -0.94 10.73 -2.22
N GLY A 117 -2.07 10.04 -2.05
CA GLY A 117 -2.20 8.61 -2.33
C GLY A 117 -1.88 8.26 -3.78
N PHE A 118 -2.43 9.03 -4.74
CA PHE A 118 -2.10 8.88 -6.16
C PHE A 118 -0.61 9.05 -6.42
N LEU A 119 -0.01 10.14 -5.94
CA LEU A 119 1.42 10.43 -6.13
C LEU A 119 2.31 9.36 -5.47
N ARG A 120 1.92 8.90 -4.28
CA ARG A 120 2.58 7.79 -3.58
C ARG A 120 2.64 6.54 -4.45
N MET A 121 1.53 6.17 -5.09
CA MET A 121 1.50 5.01 -5.98
C MET A 121 2.39 5.21 -7.23
N VAL A 122 2.36 6.41 -7.83
CA VAL A 122 3.24 6.76 -8.97
C VAL A 122 4.71 6.57 -8.59
N LEU A 123 5.13 7.20 -7.50
CA LEU A 123 6.53 7.15 -7.04
C LEU A 123 6.95 5.75 -6.63
N MET A 124 6.06 5.02 -5.94
CA MET A 124 6.31 3.63 -5.54
C MET A 124 6.57 2.75 -6.76
N MET A 125 5.73 2.85 -7.81
CA MET A 125 5.90 2.06 -9.04
C MET A 125 7.16 2.46 -9.80
N VAL A 126 7.42 3.76 -9.98
CA VAL A 126 8.63 4.24 -10.68
C VAL A 126 9.88 3.76 -9.98
N ASN A 127 9.97 3.93 -8.65
CA ASN A 127 11.14 3.54 -7.88
C ASN A 127 11.32 2.02 -7.80
N LEU A 128 10.22 1.26 -7.67
CA LEU A 128 10.28 -0.20 -7.63
C LEU A 128 10.77 -0.78 -8.97
N PHE A 129 10.21 -0.32 -10.10
CA PHE A 129 10.67 -0.77 -11.41
C PHE A 129 12.12 -0.36 -11.69
N THR A 130 12.51 0.84 -11.26
CA THR A 130 13.88 1.32 -11.38
C THR A 130 14.83 0.47 -10.53
N LEU A 131 14.47 0.15 -9.30
CA LEU A 131 15.24 -0.69 -8.40
C LEU A 131 15.44 -2.11 -8.97
N ILE A 132 14.36 -2.74 -9.46
CA ILE A 132 14.42 -4.07 -10.05
C ILE A 132 15.33 -4.09 -11.29
N LYS A 133 15.23 -3.09 -12.16
CA LYS A 133 16.10 -2.95 -13.32
C LYS A 133 17.57 -2.75 -12.93
N TYR A 134 17.80 -1.87 -11.97
CA TYR A 134 19.15 -1.50 -11.53
C TYR A 134 19.84 -2.65 -10.79
N ALA A 135 19.12 -3.43 -10.02
CA ALA A 135 19.64 -4.62 -9.35
C ALA A 135 19.97 -5.79 -10.29
N GLY A 136 19.67 -5.68 -11.59
CA GLY A 136 20.09 -6.66 -12.61
C GLY A 136 19.16 -7.87 -12.77
N HIS A 137 18.03 -7.93 -12.07
CA HIS A 137 17.09 -9.06 -12.17
C HIS A 137 16.17 -9.00 -13.40
N MET A 138 16.09 -7.88 -14.13
CA MET A 138 15.16 -7.71 -15.26
C MET A 138 15.74 -8.09 -16.63
N GLU A 139 17.06 -8.28 -16.78
CA GLU A 139 17.61 -8.78 -18.05
C GLU A 139 17.09 -10.18 -18.40
N ALA A 140 16.82 -11.00 -17.38
CA ALA A 140 16.19 -12.30 -17.56
C ALA A 140 14.71 -12.21 -17.96
N THR A 141 14.01 -11.14 -17.57
CA THR A 141 12.57 -10.96 -17.85
C THR A 141 12.30 -10.29 -19.19
N GLU A 142 13.23 -9.45 -19.69
CA GLU A 142 13.13 -8.87 -21.04
C GLU A 142 13.44 -9.88 -22.16
N LYS A 143 14.18 -10.94 -21.86
CA LYS A 143 14.42 -12.06 -22.79
C LYS A 143 13.23 -13.02 -22.90
N ILE A 144 12.25 -12.93 -22.00
CA ILE A 144 10.95 -13.59 -22.13
C ILE A 144 10.06 -12.67 -22.98
N THR A 145 10.26 -12.67 -24.27
CA THR A 145 9.29 -12.14 -25.23
C THR A 145 7.94 -12.78 -24.96
N PRO A 146 6.83 -12.00 -24.96
CA PRO A 146 5.47 -12.54 -24.91
C PRO A 146 5.12 -13.09 -26.28
N GLY A 147 5.71 -14.17 -26.66
CA GLY A 147 5.52 -14.89 -27.90
C GLY A 147 5.49 -16.38 -27.61
N ASN A 148 4.31 -16.90 -27.40
CA ASN A 148 3.77 -18.17 -27.88
C ASN A 148 4.52 -19.50 -27.65
N GLU A 149 5.55 -19.61 -26.82
CA GLU A 149 6.06 -20.94 -26.50
C GLU A 149 5.86 -21.25 -25.03
N PRO A 150 5.15 -22.35 -24.70
CA PRO A 150 5.18 -22.88 -23.35
C PRO A 150 6.63 -23.35 -23.10
N LEU A 151 7.37 -22.64 -22.27
CA LEU A 151 8.63 -23.11 -21.75
C LEU A 151 8.37 -24.41 -20.96
N THR A 152 8.45 -25.54 -21.65
CA THR A 152 8.41 -26.86 -21.05
C THR A 152 9.83 -27.21 -20.60
N GLY A 153 10.04 -27.36 -19.30
CA GLY A 153 11.29 -27.90 -18.76
C GLY A 153 11.87 -27.15 -17.57
N LYS A 154 12.97 -27.65 -17.05
CA LYS A 154 13.71 -27.22 -15.85
C LYS A 154 14.01 -25.70 -15.70
N GLY A 155 13.83 -24.91 -16.73
CA GLY A 155 14.00 -23.45 -16.71
C GLY A 155 12.86 -22.71 -16.02
N TRP A 156 11.64 -23.22 -16.05
CA TRP A 156 10.47 -22.64 -15.38
C TRP A 156 10.56 -22.77 -13.86
N ASP A 157 11.01 -23.91 -13.37
CA ASP A 157 11.15 -24.16 -11.95
C ASP A 157 12.12 -23.17 -11.28
N LYS A 158 13.20 -22.83 -11.97
CA LYS A 158 14.21 -21.88 -11.49
C LYS A 158 13.70 -20.45 -11.46
N LEU A 159 12.98 -20.02 -12.50
CA LEU A 159 12.39 -18.68 -12.60
C LEU A 159 11.21 -18.49 -11.63
N ASP A 160 10.42 -19.52 -11.41
CA ASP A 160 9.32 -19.50 -10.43
C ASP A 160 9.86 -19.47 -9.00
N ILE A 161 10.97 -20.14 -8.72
CA ILE A 161 11.65 -20.08 -7.41
C ILE A 161 12.25 -18.68 -7.17
N GLU A 162 12.95 -18.11 -8.14
CA GLU A 162 13.53 -16.76 -8.01
C GLU A 162 12.43 -15.69 -7.83
N ARG A 163 11.32 -15.78 -8.56
CA ARG A 163 10.17 -14.89 -8.40
C ARG A 163 9.48 -15.09 -7.05
N SER A 164 9.34 -16.32 -6.59
CA SER A 164 8.71 -16.62 -5.31
C SER A 164 9.54 -16.14 -4.12
N ALA A 165 10.85 -16.02 -4.25
CA ALA A 165 11.75 -15.50 -3.22
C ALA A 165 11.85 -13.96 -3.22
N ALA A 166 11.84 -13.33 -4.39
CA ALA A 166 11.96 -11.87 -4.51
C ALA A 166 10.75 -11.11 -3.95
N GLN A 167 9.55 -11.62 -4.19
CA GLN A 167 8.32 -10.98 -3.72
C GLN A 167 8.24 -10.89 -2.18
N PRO A 168 8.45 -11.95 -1.40
CA PRO A 168 8.49 -11.87 0.05
C PRO A 168 9.56 -10.90 0.58
N ALA A 169 10.72 -10.83 -0.04
CA ALA A 169 11.78 -9.90 0.36
C ALA A 169 11.36 -8.42 0.19
N ILE A 170 10.69 -8.08 -0.92
CA ILE A 170 10.15 -6.74 -1.17
C ILE A 170 9.05 -6.41 -0.14
N TYR A 171 8.15 -7.35 0.15
CA TYR A 171 7.10 -7.13 1.15
C TYR A 171 7.67 -6.98 2.55
N LEU A 172 8.68 -7.78 2.92
CA LEU A 172 9.40 -7.63 4.21
C LEU A 172 9.97 -6.22 4.35
N PHE A 173 10.66 -5.74 3.31
CA PHE A 173 11.22 -4.39 3.31
C PHE A 173 10.13 -3.32 3.50
N PHE A 174 9.01 -3.40 2.77
CA PHE A 174 7.92 -2.43 2.89
C PHE A 174 7.22 -2.47 4.26
N MET A 175 7.04 -3.65 4.85
CA MET A 175 6.44 -3.78 6.18
C MET A 175 7.33 -3.20 7.27
N VAL A 176 8.63 -3.50 7.25
CA VAL A 176 9.59 -2.97 8.21
C VAL A 176 9.72 -1.46 8.07
N LEU A 177 9.86 -0.95 6.84
CA LEU A 177 9.98 0.48 6.60
C LEU A 177 8.69 1.24 6.95
N GLY A 178 7.52 0.65 6.70
CA GLY A 178 6.24 1.20 7.13
C GLY A 178 6.13 1.31 8.65
N GLN A 179 6.56 0.29 9.39
CA GLN A 179 6.56 0.32 10.86
C GLN A 179 7.55 1.34 11.41
N LEU A 180 8.75 1.45 10.83
CA LEU A 180 9.72 2.50 11.19
C LEU A 180 9.13 3.89 10.94
N GLY A 181 8.43 4.09 9.83
CA GLY A 181 7.74 5.34 9.53
C GLY A 181 6.67 5.68 10.58
N THR A 182 5.87 4.70 11.00
CA THR A 182 4.86 4.87 12.05
C THR A 182 5.48 5.26 13.38
N SER A 183 6.58 4.61 13.78
CA SER A 183 7.29 4.92 15.03
C SER A 183 7.93 6.30 15.00
N LEU A 184 8.52 6.68 13.87
CA LEU A 184 9.11 8.00 13.69
C LEU A 184 8.05 9.10 13.76
N THR A 185 6.89 8.90 13.14
CA THR A 185 5.79 9.87 13.19
C THR A 185 5.21 9.98 14.59
N ALA A 186 5.06 8.88 15.33
CA ALA A 186 4.61 8.89 16.72
C ALA A 186 5.60 9.60 17.64
N TRP A 187 6.91 9.42 17.44
CA TRP A 187 7.93 10.13 18.19
C TRP A 187 7.89 11.64 17.92
N LEU A 188 7.76 12.03 16.65
CA LEU A 188 7.67 13.45 16.29
C LEU A 188 6.43 14.13 16.88
N THR A 189 5.29 13.45 16.93
CA THR A 189 4.06 13.99 17.50
C THR A 189 4.10 14.02 19.03
N TYR A 190 4.89 13.18 19.67
CA TYR A 190 5.08 13.18 21.11
C TYR A 190 5.97 14.35 21.57
N GLU A 191 7.07 14.62 20.85
CA GLU A 191 8.02 15.70 21.20
C GLU A 191 7.55 17.08 20.72
N TYR A 192 6.80 17.11 19.61
CA TYR A 192 6.35 18.34 18.95
C TYR A 192 4.85 18.24 18.63
N GLU A 193 4.32 19.25 17.95
CA GLU A 193 2.96 19.25 17.45
C GLU A 193 2.81 18.35 16.20
N TRP A 194 1.58 17.90 15.91
CA TRP A 194 1.30 17.02 14.79
C TRP A 194 1.70 17.59 13.41
N GLN A 195 1.72 18.92 13.25
CA GLN A 195 2.16 19.60 12.03
C GLN A 195 3.62 19.34 11.70
N TYR A 196 4.48 19.12 12.71
CA TYR A 196 5.91 18.86 12.51
C TYR A 196 6.18 17.57 11.74
N VAL A 197 5.25 16.62 11.77
CA VAL A 197 5.34 15.41 10.92
C VAL A 197 5.34 15.80 9.44
N TYR A 198 4.46 16.72 9.03
CA TYR A 198 4.43 17.22 7.66
C TYR A 198 5.67 18.03 7.29
N TYR A 199 6.16 18.88 8.21
CA TYR A 199 7.41 19.63 7.99
C TYR A 199 8.63 18.72 7.85
N PHE A 200 8.70 17.66 8.65
CA PHE A 200 9.73 16.64 8.52
C PHE A 200 9.65 15.92 7.17
N MET A 201 8.43 15.55 6.75
CA MET A 201 8.19 14.96 5.44
C MET A 201 8.61 15.90 4.30
N MET A 202 8.33 17.19 4.41
CA MET A 202 8.77 18.18 3.44
C MET A 202 10.29 18.26 3.35
N GLY A 203 10.99 18.19 4.48
CA GLY A 203 12.46 18.13 4.51
C GLY A 203 13.01 16.91 3.78
N LEU A 204 12.44 15.72 4.03
CA LEU A 204 12.82 14.49 3.32
C LEU A 204 12.52 14.56 1.83
N LEU A 205 11.37 15.11 1.43
CA LEU A 205 11.01 15.27 0.02
C LEU A 205 11.96 16.23 -0.70
N LEU A 206 12.34 17.35 -0.06
CA LEU A 206 13.35 18.28 -0.58
C LEU A 206 14.70 17.58 -0.78
N LEU A 207 15.13 16.81 0.20
CA LEU A 207 16.36 16.02 0.11
C LEU A 207 16.30 15.03 -1.06
N CYS A 208 15.18 14.33 -1.24
CA CYS A 208 14.96 13.41 -2.38
C CYS A 208 15.00 14.15 -3.73
N ILE A 209 14.41 15.35 -3.81
CA ILE A 209 14.46 16.20 -5.02
C ILE A 209 15.91 16.57 -5.35
N LEU A 210 16.67 17.05 -4.36
CA LEU A 210 18.09 17.43 -4.54
C LEU A 210 18.93 16.24 -4.99
N ILE A 211 18.78 15.09 -4.33
CA ILE A 211 19.50 13.87 -4.70
C ILE A 211 19.12 13.45 -6.13
N THR A 212 17.85 13.47 -6.49
CA THR A 212 17.39 13.12 -7.85
C THR A 212 17.99 14.07 -8.89
N PHE A 213 18.04 15.36 -8.55
CA PHE A 213 18.58 16.38 -9.44
C PHE A 213 20.07 16.16 -9.73
N VAL A 214 20.85 15.84 -8.68
CA VAL A 214 22.32 15.66 -8.76
C VAL A 214 22.69 14.31 -9.34
N THR A 215 22.01 13.22 -8.97
CA THR A 215 22.45 11.85 -9.26
C THR A 215 21.87 11.27 -10.55
N MET A 216 20.70 11.73 -11.01
CA MET A 216 20.04 11.19 -12.19
C MET A 216 20.24 12.08 -13.43
N PRO A 217 20.72 11.54 -14.57
CA PRO A 217 20.79 12.25 -15.83
C PRO A 217 19.41 12.49 -16.44
N TYR A 218 19.29 13.56 -17.19
CA TYR A 218 18.11 13.80 -18.01
C TYR A 218 18.27 13.08 -19.35
N HIS A 219 17.59 11.93 -19.50
CA HIS A 219 17.63 11.19 -20.76
C HIS A 219 16.31 11.36 -21.53
N LYS A 220 16.43 11.76 -22.79
CA LYS A 220 15.32 11.88 -23.73
C LYS A 220 15.24 10.57 -24.53
N TYR A 221 14.54 9.57 -24.01
CA TYR A 221 14.27 8.37 -24.78
C TYR A 221 13.14 8.58 -25.77
N THR A 222 13.43 8.34 -27.06
CA THR A 222 12.44 8.24 -28.14
C THR A 222 11.77 6.85 -28.06
N THR A 223 10.91 6.62 -27.11
CA THR A 223 10.03 5.46 -27.11
C THR A 223 8.64 5.87 -27.59
N ARG A 224 7.95 4.95 -28.28
CA ARG A 224 6.55 5.13 -28.71
C ARG A 224 5.76 5.76 -27.55
N ARG A 225 5.27 6.97 -27.78
CA ARG A 225 4.35 7.63 -26.86
C ARG A 225 3.08 6.78 -26.83
N PHE A 226 2.82 6.10 -25.73
CA PHE A 226 1.46 5.61 -25.49
C PHE A 226 0.62 6.85 -25.21
N PRO A 227 -0.37 7.16 -26.03
CA PRO A 227 -1.22 8.31 -25.81
C PRO A 227 -1.95 8.11 -24.48
N ILE A 228 -1.82 9.08 -23.58
CA ILE A 228 -2.62 9.15 -22.36
C ILE A 228 -4.06 9.34 -22.85
N ASN A 229 -4.90 8.36 -22.63
CA ASN A 229 -6.29 8.44 -23.03
C ASN A 229 -7.09 9.11 -21.91
N PHE A 230 -7.51 10.35 -22.13
CA PHE A 230 -8.33 11.12 -21.18
C PHE A 230 -9.63 10.38 -20.79
N LYS A 231 -10.18 9.54 -21.65
CA LYS A 231 -11.34 8.71 -21.33
C LYS A 231 -11.05 7.73 -20.19
N GLN A 232 -9.84 7.19 -20.13
CA GLN A 232 -9.44 6.28 -19.05
C GLN A 232 -9.21 7.02 -17.74
N PHE A 233 -8.75 8.27 -17.79
CA PHE A 233 -8.68 9.10 -16.61
C PHE A 233 -10.08 9.41 -16.06
N GLY A 234 -11.05 9.70 -16.94
CA GLY A 234 -12.45 9.83 -16.55
C GLY A 234 -13.01 8.60 -15.86
N ASN A 235 -12.71 7.39 -16.40
CA ASN A 235 -13.14 6.13 -15.79
C ASN A 235 -12.49 5.89 -14.41
N ALA A 236 -11.19 6.22 -14.27
CA ALA A 236 -10.51 6.17 -12.99
C ALA A 236 -11.15 7.11 -11.96
N SER A 237 -11.58 8.30 -12.40
CA SER A 237 -12.28 9.26 -11.55
C SER A 237 -13.65 8.76 -11.09
N ILE A 238 -14.42 8.12 -11.99
CA ILE A 238 -15.72 7.51 -11.64
C ILE A 238 -15.50 6.38 -10.62
N PHE A 239 -14.48 5.54 -10.81
CA PHE A 239 -14.12 4.50 -9.86
C PHE A 239 -13.70 5.07 -8.50
N CYS A 240 -12.93 6.16 -8.52
CA CYS A 240 -12.55 6.91 -7.31
C CYS A 240 -13.77 7.42 -6.55
N ILE A 241 -14.74 8.03 -7.25
CA ILE A 241 -16.00 8.50 -6.64
C ILE A 241 -16.77 7.33 -6.03
N THR A 242 -16.88 6.20 -6.75
CA THR A 242 -17.54 4.99 -6.22
C THR A 242 -16.92 4.53 -4.90
N LEU A 243 -15.59 4.41 -4.86
CA LEU A 243 -14.88 4.00 -3.65
C LEU A 243 -15.02 5.02 -2.52
N THR A 244 -14.98 6.30 -2.83
CA THR A 244 -15.14 7.39 -1.84
C THR A 244 -16.54 7.35 -1.21
N CYS A 245 -17.58 7.17 -2.02
CA CYS A 245 -18.95 7.07 -1.52
C CYS A 245 -19.14 5.82 -0.65
N ILE A 246 -18.64 4.66 -1.07
CA ILE A 246 -18.70 3.42 -0.26
C ILE A 246 -17.98 3.61 1.08
N THR A 247 -16.78 4.17 1.04
CA THR A 247 -15.97 4.39 2.25
C THR A 247 -16.61 5.41 3.17
N TYR A 248 -17.24 6.46 2.61
CA TYR A 248 -17.98 7.45 3.39
C TYR A 248 -19.13 6.81 4.17
N VAL A 249 -19.96 6.01 3.50
CA VAL A 249 -21.06 5.28 4.14
C VAL A 249 -20.56 4.37 5.27
N LEU A 250 -19.48 3.62 5.04
CA LEU A 250 -18.94 2.69 6.02
C LEU A 250 -18.25 3.39 7.20
N THR A 251 -17.64 4.56 6.98
CA THR A 251 -16.94 5.30 8.04
C THR A 251 -17.90 6.12 8.91
N TYR A 252 -18.86 6.81 8.29
CA TYR A 252 -19.76 7.71 9.00
C TYR A 252 -21.11 7.06 9.37
N GLY A 253 -21.39 5.85 8.89
CA GLY A 253 -22.70 5.23 9.10
C GLY A 253 -23.14 5.20 10.54
N LYS A 254 -22.27 4.82 11.49
CA LYS A 254 -22.60 4.78 12.91
C LYS A 254 -22.83 6.16 13.53
N VAL A 255 -22.01 7.15 13.16
CA VAL A 255 -22.08 8.51 13.74
C VAL A 255 -23.30 9.27 13.26
N LEU A 256 -23.76 8.96 12.04
CA LEU A 256 -24.92 9.57 11.39
C LEU A 256 -26.18 8.67 11.44
N ASP A 257 -26.22 7.72 12.36
CA ASP A 257 -27.34 6.79 12.54
C ASP A 257 -27.80 6.09 11.24
N TRP A 258 -26.80 5.76 10.39
CA TRP A 258 -26.99 5.04 9.13
C TRP A 258 -27.97 5.78 8.19
N TYR A 259 -29.03 5.11 7.77
CA TYR A 259 -29.97 5.63 6.77
C TYR A 259 -30.95 6.69 7.28
N ASP A 260 -30.89 7.06 8.55
CA ASP A 260 -31.73 8.17 9.09
C ASP A 260 -31.19 9.53 8.63
N ASP A 261 -29.88 9.63 8.35
CA ASP A 261 -29.28 10.85 7.79
C ASP A 261 -29.36 10.87 6.25
N PRO A 262 -29.86 11.97 5.64
CA PRO A 262 -29.97 12.11 4.21
C PRO A 262 -28.61 12.10 3.50
N THR A 263 -27.50 12.46 4.16
CA THR A 263 -26.16 12.43 3.55
C THR A 263 -25.70 11.01 3.27
N ILE A 264 -25.98 10.06 4.15
CA ILE A 264 -25.69 8.62 3.94
C ILE A 264 -26.55 8.05 2.81
N GLN A 265 -27.84 8.46 2.74
CA GLN A 265 -28.73 8.04 1.66
C GLN A 265 -28.18 8.50 0.29
N TRP A 266 -27.82 9.77 0.16
CA TRP A 266 -27.25 10.31 -1.07
C TRP A 266 -25.89 9.70 -1.41
N ALA A 267 -25.04 9.47 -0.42
CA ALA A 267 -23.77 8.79 -0.63
C ALA A 267 -23.97 7.35 -1.13
N THR A 268 -24.97 6.63 -0.61
CA THR A 268 -25.31 5.27 -1.07
C THR A 268 -25.83 5.28 -2.51
N VAL A 269 -26.74 6.19 -2.84
CA VAL A 269 -27.23 6.37 -4.21
C VAL A 269 -26.07 6.71 -5.14
N GLY A 270 -25.19 7.62 -4.74
CA GLY A 270 -23.99 7.99 -5.48
C GLY A 270 -23.06 6.81 -5.72
N ALA A 271 -22.84 5.96 -4.71
CA ALA A 271 -22.03 4.75 -4.82
C ALA A 271 -22.61 3.76 -5.85
N VAL A 272 -23.93 3.52 -5.79
CA VAL A 272 -24.62 2.60 -6.71
C VAL A 272 -24.60 3.14 -8.14
N VAL A 273 -24.97 4.40 -8.33
CA VAL A 273 -25.03 5.03 -9.66
C VAL A 273 -23.63 5.09 -10.29
N ALA A 274 -22.63 5.58 -9.56
CA ALA A 274 -21.27 5.65 -10.06
C ALA A 274 -20.68 4.24 -10.31
N GLY A 275 -21.00 3.25 -9.47
CA GLY A 275 -20.58 1.87 -9.64
C GLY A 275 -21.16 1.22 -10.89
N ILE A 276 -22.47 1.38 -11.13
CA ILE A 276 -23.15 0.88 -12.34
C ILE A 276 -22.56 1.57 -13.58
N LEU A 277 -22.37 2.88 -13.53
CA LEU A 277 -21.80 3.67 -14.61
C LEU A 277 -20.37 3.21 -14.94
N PHE A 278 -19.55 2.98 -13.92
CA PHE A 278 -18.20 2.43 -14.09
C PHE A 278 -18.21 1.08 -14.79
N VAL A 279 -19.01 0.14 -14.30
CA VAL A 279 -19.11 -1.21 -14.89
C VAL A 279 -19.62 -1.15 -16.33
N HIS A 280 -20.65 -0.34 -16.60
CA HIS A 280 -21.21 -0.18 -17.93
C HIS A 280 -20.18 0.37 -18.93
N ILE A 281 -19.45 1.42 -18.55
CA ILE A 281 -18.41 2.02 -19.39
C ILE A 281 -17.28 1.02 -19.65
N GLU A 282 -16.81 0.31 -18.63
CA GLU A 282 -15.69 -0.63 -18.75
C GLU A 282 -16.03 -1.85 -19.60
N VAL A 283 -17.26 -2.34 -19.56
CA VAL A 283 -17.72 -3.46 -20.39
C VAL A 283 -17.87 -3.03 -21.85
N THR A 284 -18.26 -1.78 -22.11
CA THR A 284 -18.53 -1.28 -23.47
C THR A 284 -17.25 -0.82 -24.19
N LEU A 285 -16.20 -0.42 -23.46
CA LEU A 285 -14.97 0.09 -24.05
C LEU A 285 -14.11 -1.01 -24.69
N ARG A 286 -13.64 -0.76 -25.91
CA ARG A 286 -12.70 -1.65 -26.62
C ARG A 286 -11.35 -1.81 -25.92
N ASN A 287 -10.89 -0.79 -25.21
CA ASN A 287 -9.67 -0.78 -24.39
C ASN A 287 -10.02 -0.37 -22.96
N PRO A 288 -10.56 -1.27 -22.13
CA PRO A 288 -11.00 -0.95 -20.80
C PRO A 288 -9.83 -0.53 -19.92
N TYR A 289 -10.10 0.38 -18.98
CA TYR A 289 -9.20 0.74 -17.91
C TYR A 289 -8.98 -0.45 -16.96
N TYR A 290 -10.08 -1.16 -16.63
CA TYR A 290 -10.08 -2.35 -15.79
C TYR A 290 -10.62 -3.55 -16.56
N GLN A 291 -9.87 -4.64 -16.61
CA GLN A 291 -10.27 -5.86 -17.33
C GLN A 291 -10.98 -6.82 -16.37
N PHE A 292 -12.31 -6.87 -16.42
CA PHE A 292 -13.12 -7.76 -15.58
C PHE A 292 -12.84 -9.25 -15.81
N ASP A 293 -12.28 -9.63 -16.96
CA ASP A 293 -11.86 -11.00 -17.23
C ASP A 293 -10.85 -11.55 -16.23
N VAL A 294 -10.14 -10.67 -15.53
CA VAL A 294 -9.22 -11.04 -14.44
C VAL A 294 -9.94 -11.84 -13.35
N LEU A 295 -11.19 -11.52 -13.05
CA LEU A 295 -12.00 -12.18 -12.03
C LEU A 295 -12.48 -13.59 -12.44
N LYS A 296 -12.37 -13.96 -13.74
CA LYS A 296 -12.66 -15.32 -14.21
C LYS A 296 -11.59 -16.32 -13.77
N LEU A 297 -10.37 -15.86 -13.48
CA LEU A 297 -9.27 -16.72 -13.06
C LEU A 297 -9.49 -17.22 -11.63
N ARG A 298 -9.48 -18.55 -11.46
CA ARG A 298 -9.73 -19.20 -10.17
C ARG A 298 -8.72 -18.77 -9.08
N THR A 299 -7.45 -18.66 -9.43
CA THR A 299 -6.38 -18.25 -8.50
C THR A 299 -6.59 -16.83 -7.98
N ILE A 300 -7.10 -15.93 -8.81
CA ILE A 300 -7.37 -14.54 -8.44
C ILE A 300 -8.59 -14.44 -7.52
N ARG A 301 -9.65 -15.21 -7.78
CA ARG A 301 -10.82 -15.24 -6.89
C ARG A 301 -10.46 -15.71 -5.48
N PHE A 302 -9.63 -16.76 -5.38
CA PHE A 302 -9.13 -17.21 -4.07
C PHE A 302 -8.18 -16.19 -3.44
N GLY A 303 -7.30 -15.58 -4.21
CA GLY A 303 -6.43 -14.50 -3.73
C GLY A 303 -7.24 -13.32 -3.18
N PHE A 304 -8.31 -12.92 -3.87
CA PHE A 304 -9.25 -11.91 -3.42
C PHE A 304 -9.91 -12.29 -2.08
N LEU A 305 -10.44 -13.51 -1.98
CA LEU A 305 -11.09 -14.01 -0.75
C LEU A 305 -10.11 -14.03 0.43
N PHE A 306 -8.90 -14.54 0.22
CA PHE A 306 -7.88 -14.60 1.29
C PHE A 306 -7.43 -13.21 1.72
N TYR A 307 -7.27 -12.26 0.79
CA TYR A 307 -6.97 -10.88 1.16
C TYR A 307 -8.11 -10.22 1.92
N PHE A 308 -9.34 -10.43 1.48
CA PHE A 308 -10.50 -9.90 2.19
C PHE A 308 -10.56 -10.41 3.63
N LEU A 309 -10.47 -11.73 3.83
CA LEU A 309 -10.46 -12.34 5.16
C LEU A 309 -9.28 -11.83 6.00
N LEU A 310 -8.08 -11.76 5.43
CA LEU A 310 -6.89 -11.27 6.11
C LEU A 310 -7.08 -9.84 6.60
N MET A 311 -7.64 -8.96 5.76
CA MET A 311 -7.80 -7.56 6.12
C MET A 311 -8.90 -7.31 7.12
N VAL A 312 -10.02 -8.04 7.01
CA VAL A 312 -11.08 -8.00 8.03
C VAL A 312 -10.53 -8.46 9.38
N LEU A 313 -9.80 -9.58 9.42
CA LEU A 313 -9.13 -10.03 10.64
C LEU A 313 -8.09 -9.01 11.16
N ASN A 314 -7.38 -8.35 10.23
CA ASN A 314 -6.41 -7.32 10.62
C ASN A 314 -7.08 -6.09 11.23
N SER A 315 -8.28 -5.73 10.82
CA SER A 315 -9.02 -4.61 11.41
C SER A 315 -9.34 -4.81 12.91
N SER A 316 -9.29 -6.05 13.41
CA SER A 316 -9.35 -6.34 14.86
C SER A 316 -8.24 -5.67 15.69
N SER A 317 -7.19 -5.12 15.04
CA SER A 317 -6.18 -4.29 15.73
C SER A 317 -6.78 -3.06 16.39
N MET A 318 -7.95 -2.61 15.95
CA MET A 318 -8.68 -1.52 16.61
C MET A 318 -8.95 -1.85 18.09
N PHE A 319 -9.35 -3.08 18.41
CA PHE A 319 -9.55 -3.49 19.81
C PHE A 319 -8.26 -3.45 20.63
N VAL A 320 -7.14 -3.85 19.99
CA VAL A 320 -5.82 -3.78 20.65
C VAL A 320 -5.47 -2.34 20.98
N ASN A 321 -5.66 -1.42 20.04
CA ASN A 321 -5.38 0.01 20.23
C ASN A 321 -6.30 0.63 21.29
N VAL A 322 -7.58 0.26 21.31
CA VAL A 322 -8.52 0.70 22.35
C VAL A 322 -8.12 0.15 23.72
N PHE A 323 -7.77 -1.14 23.81
CA PHE A 323 -7.34 -1.75 25.06
C PHE A 323 -6.03 -1.12 25.58
N THR A 324 -5.04 -0.92 24.72
CA THR A 324 -3.75 -0.29 25.12
C THR A 324 -3.92 1.18 25.49
N GLY A 325 -4.73 1.94 24.75
CA GLY A 325 -4.95 3.37 25.01
C GLY A 325 -5.86 3.62 26.22
N ILE A 326 -7.01 2.93 26.31
CA ILE A 326 -7.99 3.16 27.39
C ILE A 326 -7.73 2.24 28.58
N GLY A 327 -7.57 0.94 28.33
CA GLY A 327 -7.41 -0.04 29.40
C GLY A 327 -6.08 0.06 30.12
N MET A 328 -5.00 0.17 29.37
CA MET A 328 -3.64 0.26 29.90
C MET A 328 -3.16 1.71 30.07
N LYS A 329 -3.92 2.70 29.58
CA LYS A 329 -3.58 4.15 29.62
C LYS A 329 -2.21 4.46 29.00
N LEU A 330 -1.83 3.75 27.94
CA LEU A 330 -0.58 4.00 27.24
C LEU A 330 -0.74 5.22 26.31
N ASP A 331 0.28 6.07 26.32
CA ASP A 331 0.38 7.16 25.36
C ASP A 331 0.57 6.62 23.93
N ASN A 332 0.24 7.44 22.93
CA ASN A 332 0.38 7.10 21.52
C ASN A 332 1.81 6.67 21.15
N TYR A 333 2.81 7.33 21.72
CA TYR A 333 4.23 6.97 21.55
C TYR A 333 4.55 5.59 22.16
N GLN A 334 4.06 5.31 23.37
CA GLN A 334 4.23 4.01 24.02
C GLN A 334 3.53 2.89 23.24
N ASN A 335 2.34 3.17 22.68
CA ASN A 335 1.63 2.23 21.82
C ASN A 335 2.41 1.96 20.51
N ALA A 336 3.00 2.99 19.89
CA ALA A 336 3.85 2.84 18.72
C ALA A 336 5.13 2.04 19.03
N THR A 337 5.76 2.25 20.21
CA THR A 337 6.94 1.47 20.63
C THR A 337 6.58 0.01 20.90
N LEU A 338 5.40 -0.26 21.46
CA LEU A 338 4.87 -1.62 21.56
C LEU A 338 4.67 -2.25 20.18
N GLY A 339 4.15 -1.48 19.24
CA GLY A 339 4.00 -1.87 17.84
C GLY A 339 5.31 -2.24 17.14
N ASN A 340 6.47 -1.73 17.59
CA ASN A 340 7.77 -2.05 17.01
C ASN A 340 8.17 -3.52 17.14
N TRP A 341 7.61 -4.23 18.11
CA TRP A 341 7.81 -5.68 18.24
C TRP A 341 7.24 -6.45 17.04
N SER A 342 6.34 -5.84 16.27
CA SER A 342 5.87 -6.39 15.00
C SER A 342 7.00 -6.59 13.98
N MET A 343 8.06 -5.77 14.01
CA MET A 343 9.20 -5.91 13.10
C MET A 343 9.87 -7.27 13.26
N LEU A 344 10.03 -7.72 14.52
CA LEU A 344 10.61 -9.04 14.79
C LEU A 344 9.76 -10.14 14.16
N GLY A 345 8.44 -10.05 14.26
CA GLY A 345 7.53 -10.98 13.61
C GLY A 345 7.59 -10.90 12.07
N TYR A 346 7.75 -9.71 11.50
CA TYR A 346 7.95 -9.55 10.05
C TYR A 346 9.25 -10.19 9.59
N PHE A 347 10.34 -10.07 10.33
CA PHE A 347 11.60 -10.73 10.00
C PHE A 347 11.46 -12.26 10.07
N ILE A 348 10.88 -12.79 11.15
CA ILE A 348 10.65 -14.24 11.30
C ILE A 348 9.76 -14.76 10.15
N GLY A 349 8.61 -14.11 9.92
CA GLY A 349 7.67 -14.48 8.88
C GLY A 349 8.25 -14.36 7.47
N GLY A 350 9.00 -13.27 7.20
CA GLY A 350 9.62 -13.01 5.91
C GLY A 350 10.70 -14.05 5.56
N ILE A 351 11.62 -14.31 6.50
CA ILE A 351 12.68 -15.31 6.32
C ILE A 351 12.07 -16.71 6.16
N ALA A 352 11.08 -17.05 7.00
CA ALA A 352 10.36 -18.33 6.89
C ALA A 352 9.68 -18.47 5.53
N THR A 353 9.03 -17.41 5.03
CA THR A 353 8.36 -17.43 3.71
C THR A 353 9.37 -17.65 2.59
N ILE A 354 10.49 -16.91 2.59
CA ILE A 354 11.55 -17.06 1.59
C ILE A 354 12.08 -18.49 1.60
N TRP A 355 12.45 -18.99 2.77
CA TRP A 355 13.04 -20.33 2.92
C TRP A 355 12.08 -21.44 2.51
N LEU A 356 10.82 -21.38 2.93
CA LEU A 356 9.79 -22.38 2.60
C LEU A 356 9.39 -22.32 1.12
N SER A 357 9.36 -21.13 0.52
CA SER A 357 9.10 -20.94 -0.91
C SER A 357 10.23 -21.55 -1.76
N VAL A 358 11.50 -21.35 -1.36
CA VAL A 358 12.65 -21.94 -2.04
C VAL A 358 12.63 -23.47 -1.94
N LYS A 359 12.18 -24.02 -0.82
CA LYS A 359 12.00 -25.47 -0.64
C LYS A 359 10.81 -26.06 -1.41
N GLY A 360 10.00 -25.25 -2.06
CA GLY A 360 8.85 -25.70 -2.83
C GLY A 360 7.69 -26.24 -1.99
N VAL A 361 7.55 -25.79 -0.74
CA VAL A 361 6.43 -26.17 0.13
C VAL A 361 5.12 -25.68 -0.48
N HIS A 362 4.10 -26.56 -0.50
CA HIS A 362 2.82 -26.25 -1.13
C HIS A 362 2.09 -25.11 -0.41
N PHE A 363 1.56 -24.14 -1.18
CA PHE A 363 0.87 -22.93 -0.67
C PHE A 363 -0.21 -23.21 0.38
N LYS A 364 -0.95 -24.33 0.26
CA LYS A 364 -2.01 -24.67 1.22
C LYS A 364 -1.52 -24.77 2.67
N TYR A 365 -0.32 -25.33 2.89
CA TYR A 365 0.25 -25.45 4.23
C TYR A 365 0.71 -24.09 4.75
N LEU A 366 1.26 -23.26 3.87
CA LEU A 366 1.73 -21.94 4.21
C LEU A 366 0.56 -21.00 4.57
N PHE A 367 -0.55 -21.06 3.82
CA PHE A 367 -1.77 -20.34 4.16
C PHE A 367 -2.36 -20.81 5.48
N ALA A 368 -2.46 -22.11 5.67
CA ALA A 368 -2.94 -22.68 6.95
C ALA A 368 -2.09 -22.20 8.12
N ALA A 369 -0.75 -22.23 7.99
CA ALA A 369 0.15 -21.72 9.03
C ALA A 369 -0.05 -20.21 9.29
N GLY A 370 -0.19 -19.39 8.25
CA GLY A 370 -0.42 -17.96 8.40
C GLY A 370 -1.71 -17.65 9.17
N PHE A 371 -2.83 -18.26 8.80
CA PHE A 371 -4.09 -18.09 9.51
C PHE A 371 -4.07 -18.70 10.93
N LEU A 372 -3.34 -19.79 11.14
CA LEU A 372 -3.12 -20.38 12.46
C LEU A 372 -2.37 -19.41 13.38
N PHE A 373 -1.31 -18.76 12.92
CA PHE A 373 -0.63 -17.72 13.70
C PHE A 373 -1.53 -16.55 14.05
N LEU A 374 -2.43 -16.12 13.14
CA LEU A 374 -3.41 -15.09 13.45
C LEU A 374 -4.41 -15.55 14.53
N GLY A 375 -4.90 -16.79 14.43
CA GLY A 375 -5.79 -17.36 15.45
C GLY A 375 -5.11 -17.51 16.81
N LEU A 376 -3.87 -18.00 16.85
CA LEU A 376 -3.08 -18.09 18.08
C LEU A 376 -2.85 -16.69 18.70
N SER A 377 -2.53 -15.69 17.89
CA SER A 377 -2.37 -14.31 18.37
C SER A 377 -3.66 -13.78 19.02
N ALA A 378 -4.81 -14.03 18.41
CA ALA A 378 -6.10 -13.62 18.97
C ALA A 378 -6.39 -14.34 20.29
N MET A 379 -6.06 -15.62 20.40
CA MET A 379 -6.20 -16.41 21.63
C MET A 379 -5.29 -15.87 22.76
N PHE A 380 -4.01 -15.60 22.46
CA PHE A 380 -3.10 -15.02 23.44
C PHE A 380 -3.58 -13.62 23.87
N MET A 381 -4.06 -12.80 22.93
CA MET A 381 -4.57 -11.49 23.25
C MET A 381 -5.79 -11.56 24.19
N TYR A 382 -6.67 -12.52 23.97
CA TYR A 382 -7.84 -12.74 24.83
C TYR A 382 -7.42 -13.03 26.30
N PHE A 383 -6.43 -13.89 26.51
CA PHE A 383 -5.93 -14.17 27.86
C PHE A 383 -5.24 -12.97 28.52
N GLU A 384 -4.48 -12.19 27.75
CA GLU A 384 -3.82 -10.99 28.28
C GLU A 384 -4.81 -9.89 28.67
N VAL A 385 -5.90 -9.71 27.89
CA VAL A 385 -6.97 -8.77 28.22
C VAL A 385 -7.67 -9.15 29.51
N GLN A 386 -7.94 -10.45 29.74
CA GLN A 386 -8.52 -10.94 30.98
C GLN A 386 -7.58 -10.81 32.18
N GLY A 387 -6.27 -10.93 31.98
CA GLY A 387 -5.24 -10.87 33.01
C GLY A 387 -4.76 -9.47 33.38
N ALA A 388 -5.52 -8.40 33.06
CA ALA A 388 -5.18 -7.00 33.27
C ALA A 388 -3.95 -6.48 32.49
N GLY A 389 -3.49 -7.20 31.46
CA GLY A 389 -2.51 -6.84 30.46
C GLY A 389 -1.23 -6.19 30.99
N LEU A 390 -0.16 -6.92 31.08
CA LEU A 390 1.17 -6.34 31.34
C LEU A 390 1.80 -5.91 30.00
N TYR A 391 2.36 -4.70 29.95
CA TYR A 391 3.07 -4.17 28.76
C TYR A 391 4.07 -5.19 28.19
N GLU A 392 4.82 -5.86 29.06
CA GLU A 392 5.82 -6.85 28.65
C GLU A 392 5.23 -8.09 28.00
N ARG A 393 4.03 -8.52 28.38
CA ARG A 393 3.37 -9.70 27.83
C ARG A 393 2.67 -9.41 26.51
N MET A 394 2.22 -8.18 26.28
CA MET A 394 1.59 -7.74 25.04
C MET A 394 2.52 -7.86 23.81
N LYS A 395 3.83 -7.94 24.01
CA LYS A 395 4.81 -8.16 22.92
C LYS A 395 4.59 -9.48 22.19
N TYR A 396 4.26 -10.58 22.90
CA TYR A 396 4.15 -11.91 22.32
C TYR A 396 3.01 -12.04 21.30
N PRO A 397 1.76 -11.67 21.60
CA PRO A 397 0.68 -11.73 20.63
C PRO A 397 0.94 -10.82 19.41
N ILE A 398 1.61 -9.67 19.58
CA ILE A 398 1.98 -8.79 18.47
C ILE A 398 3.02 -9.45 17.55
N ILE A 399 4.04 -10.12 18.09
CA ILE A 399 5.04 -10.85 17.29
C ILE A 399 4.39 -12.01 16.54
N ILE A 400 3.55 -12.81 17.20
CA ILE A 400 2.86 -13.94 16.58
C ILE A 400 1.94 -13.45 15.44
N ARG A 401 1.18 -12.36 15.68
CA ARG A 401 0.29 -11.77 14.70
C ARG A 401 1.06 -11.27 13.47
N SER A 402 2.12 -10.52 13.68
CA SER A 402 2.93 -9.96 12.60
C SER A 402 3.65 -11.03 11.79
N THR A 403 4.03 -12.17 12.42
CA THR A 403 4.55 -13.34 11.71
C THR A 403 3.51 -13.92 10.76
N GLY A 404 2.27 -14.15 11.24
CA GLY A 404 1.16 -14.62 10.43
C GLY A 404 0.79 -13.65 9.31
N MET A 405 0.75 -12.36 9.63
CA MET A 405 0.50 -11.30 8.65
C MET A 405 1.55 -11.31 7.53
N MET A 406 2.83 -11.36 7.87
CA MET A 406 3.91 -11.36 6.88
C MET A 406 3.85 -12.57 5.96
N LEU A 407 3.58 -13.77 6.50
CA LEU A 407 3.36 -14.99 5.72
C LEU A 407 2.26 -14.77 4.67
N LEU A 408 1.09 -14.32 5.10
CA LEU A 408 -0.06 -14.16 4.21
C LEU A 408 0.10 -13.00 3.22
N TYR A 409 0.64 -11.87 3.66
CA TYR A 409 0.88 -10.69 2.80
C TYR A 409 1.80 -10.97 1.63
N SER A 410 2.79 -11.83 1.82
CA SER A 410 3.74 -12.17 0.76
C SER A 410 3.25 -13.31 -0.13
N LEU A 411 2.56 -14.29 0.44
CA LEU A 411 2.15 -15.50 -0.27
C LEU A 411 0.89 -15.33 -1.11
N ILE A 412 -0.08 -14.52 -0.67
CA ILE A 412 -1.33 -14.32 -1.43
C ILE A 412 -1.07 -13.68 -2.80
N PRO A 413 -0.27 -12.60 -2.94
CA PRO A 413 0.05 -12.08 -4.26
C PRO A 413 0.85 -13.06 -5.10
N THR A 414 1.82 -13.75 -4.50
CA THR A 414 2.63 -14.76 -5.22
C THR A 414 1.75 -15.86 -5.80
N PHE A 415 0.82 -16.39 -5.00
CA PHE A 415 -0.14 -17.40 -5.44
C PHE A 415 -1.07 -16.89 -6.55
N ALA A 416 -1.60 -15.67 -6.40
CA ALA A 416 -2.55 -15.11 -7.36
C ALA A 416 -1.89 -14.76 -8.71
N THR A 417 -0.62 -14.33 -8.70
CA THR A 417 0.13 -13.99 -9.91
C THR A 417 0.74 -15.21 -10.61
N GLN A 418 0.75 -16.37 -9.94
CA GLN A 418 1.19 -17.62 -10.54
C GLN A 418 0.34 -17.95 -11.79
N ARG A 419 0.99 -18.15 -12.94
CA ARG A 419 0.35 -18.47 -14.22
C ARG A 419 -0.63 -17.40 -14.75
N MET A 420 -0.56 -16.16 -14.23
CA MET A 420 -1.41 -15.07 -14.71
C MET A 420 -0.80 -14.45 -15.98
N PRO A 421 -1.57 -14.29 -17.07
CA PRO A 421 -1.13 -13.56 -18.25
C PRO A 421 -0.80 -12.10 -17.90
N TYR A 422 0.32 -11.60 -18.43
CA TYR A 422 0.82 -10.25 -18.13
C TYR A 422 -0.18 -9.12 -18.41
N LYS A 423 -1.07 -9.31 -19.39
CA LYS A 423 -2.13 -8.35 -19.73
C LYS A 423 -3.07 -8.02 -18.57
N TYR A 424 -3.23 -8.95 -17.60
CA TYR A 424 -4.12 -8.77 -16.44
C TYR A 424 -3.43 -8.18 -15.21
N LEU A 425 -2.10 -7.99 -15.25
CA LEU A 425 -1.32 -7.58 -14.09
C LEU A 425 -1.79 -6.26 -13.49
N SER A 426 -2.07 -5.26 -14.33
CA SER A 426 -2.55 -3.95 -13.85
C SER A 426 -3.92 -4.02 -13.16
N SER A 427 -4.84 -4.81 -13.75
CA SER A 427 -6.18 -5.01 -13.17
C SER A 427 -6.12 -5.82 -11.88
N TRP A 428 -5.22 -6.80 -11.80
CA TRP A 428 -4.98 -7.55 -10.57
C TRP A 428 -4.43 -6.66 -9.45
N ILE A 429 -3.42 -5.84 -9.72
CA ILE A 429 -2.86 -4.92 -8.71
C ILE A 429 -3.92 -3.94 -8.22
N CYS A 430 -4.76 -3.41 -9.14
CA CYS A 430 -5.88 -2.54 -8.79
C CYS A 430 -6.88 -3.25 -7.86
N THR A 431 -7.32 -4.46 -8.22
CA THR A 431 -8.23 -5.26 -7.40
C THR A 431 -7.65 -5.53 -6.01
N MET A 432 -6.39 -5.97 -5.98
CA MET A 432 -5.68 -6.25 -4.73
C MET A 432 -5.60 -5.01 -3.83
N LEU A 433 -5.23 -3.85 -4.38
CA LEU A 433 -5.14 -2.61 -3.61
C LEU A 433 -6.52 -2.14 -3.13
N THR A 434 -7.55 -2.22 -3.99
CA THR A 434 -8.92 -1.86 -3.63
C THR A 434 -9.43 -2.70 -2.46
N VAL A 435 -9.23 -4.01 -2.51
CA VAL A 435 -9.67 -4.91 -1.43
C VAL A 435 -8.84 -4.69 -0.17
N ARG A 436 -7.51 -4.72 -0.32
CA ARG A 436 -6.57 -4.67 0.80
C ARG A 436 -6.60 -3.34 1.54
N MET A 437 -6.66 -2.23 0.81
CA MET A 437 -6.44 -0.91 1.37
C MET A 437 -7.72 -0.11 1.61
N VAL A 438 -8.81 -0.47 0.91
CA VAL A 438 -10.06 0.29 0.94
C VAL A 438 -11.21 -0.55 1.49
N LEU A 439 -11.68 -1.56 0.74
CA LEU A 439 -12.92 -2.26 1.07
C LEU A 439 -12.84 -3.08 2.36
N ALA A 440 -11.86 -3.97 2.48
CA ALA A 440 -11.81 -4.85 3.64
C ALA A 440 -11.49 -4.11 4.96
N PRO A 441 -10.56 -3.12 5.00
CA PRO A 441 -10.38 -2.33 6.21
C PRO A 441 -11.60 -1.48 6.57
N SER A 442 -12.29 -0.84 5.61
CA SER A 442 -13.48 -0.04 5.90
C SER A 442 -14.66 -0.90 6.37
N ILE A 443 -14.87 -2.08 5.77
CA ILE A 443 -15.87 -3.03 6.26
C ILE A 443 -15.48 -3.56 7.64
N GLY A 444 -14.20 -3.89 7.84
CA GLY A 444 -13.71 -4.37 9.13
C GLY A 444 -13.89 -3.32 10.24
N THR A 445 -13.54 -2.06 9.98
CA THR A 445 -13.77 -0.98 10.96
C THR A 445 -15.26 -0.78 11.25
N ALA A 446 -16.12 -0.80 10.23
CA ALA A 446 -17.56 -0.70 10.42
C ALA A 446 -18.13 -1.88 11.24
N LEU A 447 -17.66 -3.12 11.02
CA LEU A 447 -18.07 -4.30 11.78
C LEU A 447 -17.65 -4.23 13.25
N TYR A 448 -16.45 -3.74 13.52
CA TYR A 448 -15.89 -3.71 14.87
C TYR A 448 -16.28 -2.44 15.65
N SER A 449 -16.74 -1.40 14.98
CA SER A 449 -17.25 -0.18 15.64
C SER A 449 -18.72 -0.28 16.08
N ASN A 450 -19.51 -1.16 15.45
CA ASN A 450 -20.88 -1.47 15.86
C ASN A 450 -20.90 -2.45 17.04
#